data_e047af27e3fe2af79b05885c54b3c137
#
_entry.id   e047af27e3fe2af79b05885c54b3c137
#
_cell.length_a   1.000
_cell.length_b   1.000
_cell.length_c   1.000
_cell.angle_alpha   90.00
_cell.angle_beta   90.00
_cell.angle_gamma   90.00
#
_symmetry.space_group_name_H-M   'P 1'
#
loop_
_entity.id
_entity.type
_entity.pdbx_description
1 polymer ?
#
loop_
_entity_poly.entity_id
_entity_poly.type
_entity_poly.pdbx_seq_one_letter_code
_entity_poly.pdbx_strand_id
1 'polypeptide(L)'
;MYLIGREERGREAITYARKTIAGGGIVAIKGIGGFHLCCDASNETAVRKLRQLKRRPMKPFAVMAKNLEAVRKECEVSAEQTRILDGHQKPILLLDKKKEAKILCPSVAPGNPKVGVMLPYAPVQLLIFTYDDGIEMPEFLVMTSGNTSGAPICRDDQEAEAELSGFCDCMLSHDRKIRIRADDSVMDFYEDRPYMIRRSRGYAPLPFMVSTPYRGQVLAIGGELKNSFCIGVDNRFYPSPYVGDLEDLRTVKALRETVGRMETLLEVEPEIVCCDMHPVSYTHLRAHETE
;
A
#
# COMPACT_ATOMS: atom_id res chain seq x y z
N MET A 1 15.18 -1.36 14.43
CA MET A 1 13.78 -1.74 14.71
C MET A 1 13.48 -1.46 16.16
N TYR A 2 12.28 -1.01 16.47
CA TYR A 2 11.79 -0.74 17.83
C TYR A 2 10.25 -0.75 17.84
N LEU A 3 9.66 -0.94 19.02
CA LEU A 3 8.24 -0.78 19.23
C LEU A 3 7.94 0.67 19.67
N ILE A 4 6.94 1.30 19.05
CA ILE A 4 6.51 2.65 19.42
C ILE A 4 5.86 2.60 20.82
N GLY A 5 6.22 3.55 21.69
CA GLY A 5 5.70 3.62 23.06
C GLY A 5 6.18 2.51 24.01
N ARG A 6 7.21 1.73 23.64
CA ARG A 6 7.75 0.62 24.44
C ARG A 6 9.28 0.65 24.47
N GLU A 7 9.88 -0.18 25.34
CA GLU A 7 11.34 -0.26 25.51
C GLU A 7 12.02 -1.24 24.55
N GLU A 8 11.28 -2.21 24.00
CA GLU A 8 11.82 -3.27 23.15
C GLU A 8 12.46 -2.71 21.87
N ARG A 9 13.69 -3.14 21.63
CA ARG A 9 14.53 -2.73 20.49
C ARG A 9 15.12 -3.96 19.78
N GLY A 10 15.56 -3.77 18.54
CA GLY A 10 16.28 -4.78 17.77
C GLY A 10 15.55 -6.11 17.70
N ARG A 11 16.18 -7.17 18.19
CA ARG A 11 15.66 -8.54 18.22
C ARG A 11 14.37 -8.64 19.03
N GLU A 12 14.33 -8.05 20.20
CA GLU A 12 13.18 -8.10 21.11
C GLU A 12 11.93 -7.50 20.48
N ALA A 13 12.07 -6.36 19.77
CA ALA A 13 10.96 -5.72 19.08
C ALA A 13 10.39 -6.61 17.96
N ILE A 14 11.25 -7.26 17.17
CA ILE A 14 10.84 -8.18 16.11
C ILE A 14 10.12 -9.38 16.71
N THR A 15 10.71 -10.03 17.70
CA THR A 15 10.14 -11.19 18.38
C THR A 15 8.81 -10.87 19.05
N TYR A 16 8.68 -9.69 19.67
CA TYR A 16 7.41 -9.24 20.25
C TYR A 16 6.30 -9.10 19.19
N ALA A 17 6.59 -8.44 18.06
CA ALA A 17 5.65 -8.29 16.96
C ALA A 17 5.22 -9.66 16.39
N ARG A 18 6.17 -10.58 16.20
CA ARG A 18 5.90 -11.96 15.73
C ARG A 18 5.01 -12.74 16.71
N LYS A 19 5.32 -12.68 18.01
CA LYS A 19 4.48 -13.30 19.06
C LYS A 19 3.07 -12.74 19.05
N THR A 20 2.93 -11.43 18.88
CA THR A 20 1.61 -10.78 18.79
C THR A 20 0.82 -11.30 17.61
N ILE A 21 1.41 -11.39 16.41
CA ILE A 21 0.74 -11.94 15.22
C ILE A 21 0.37 -13.41 15.41
N ALA A 22 1.32 -14.24 15.86
CA ALA A 22 1.10 -15.68 16.10
C ALA A 22 0.04 -15.93 17.16
N GLY A 23 -0.10 -15.03 18.13
CA GLY A 23 -1.17 -15.05 19.14
C GLY A 23 -2.52 -14.50 18.67
N GLY A 24 -2.67 -14.16 17.38
CA GLY A 24 -3.93 -13.63 16.81
C GLY A 24 -4.12 -12.12 17.00
N GLY A 25 -3.08 -11.39 17.39
CA GLY A 25 -3.10 -9.94 17.49
C GLY A 25 -2.91 -9.23 16.15
N ILE A 26 -3.09 -7.92 16.17
CA ILE A 26 -2.90 -7.01 15.04
C ILE A 26 -1.66 -6.15 15.31
N VAL A 27 -0.75 -6.07 14.35
CA VAL A 27 0.48 -5.27 14.45
C VAL A 27 0.49 -4.22 13.35
N ALA A 28 0.83 -2.98 13.70
CA ALA A 28 1.17 -1.97 12.71
C ALA A 28 2.66 -2.08 12.39
N ILE A 29 3.03 -2.18 11.11
CA ILE A 29 4.42 -2.36 10.66
C ILE A 29 4.79 -1.22 9.72
N LYS A 30 5.86 -0.49 10.03
CA LYS A 30 6.41 0.54 9.15
C LYS A 30 7.09 -0.11 7.96
N GLY A 31 6.54 0.10 6.77
CA GLY A 31 7.09 -0.37 5.50
C GLY A 31 7.98 0.68 4.82
N ILE A 32 8.04 0.63 3.49
CA ILE A 32 8.81 1.58 2.67
C ILE A 32 8.01 2.86 2.40
N GLY A 33 6.71 2.73 2.12
CA GLY A 33 5.83 3.85 1.73
C GLY A 33 4.86 4.31 2.81
N GLY A 34 4.78 3.64 3.93
CA GLY A 34 3.89 3.91 5.06
C GLY A 34 3.76 2.71 5.99
N PHE A 35 2.90 2.85 6.98
CA PHE A 35 2.55 1.77 7.89
C PHE A 35 1.50 0.84 7.28
N HIS A 36 1.57 -0.43 7.62
CA HIS A 36 0.56 -1.43 7.30
C HIS A 36 0.01 -2.06 8.58
N LEU A 37 -1.29 -2.32 8.62
CA LEU A 37 -1.90 -3.16 9.64
C LEU A 37 -1.83 -4.61 9.18
N CYS A 38 -1.30 -5.46 10.04
CA CYS A 38 -0.97 -6.85 9.76
C CYS A 38 -1.56 -7.78 10.82
N CYS A 39 -2.14 -8.89 10.39
CA CYS A 39 -2.56 -10.01 11.24
C CYS A 39 -2.49 -11.32 10.47
N ASP A 40 -2.63 -12.45 11.15
CA ASP A 40 -2.71 -13.78 10.54
C ASP A 40 -3.94 -13.88 9.61
N ALA A 41 -3.71 -14.13 8.33
CA ALA A 41 -4.76 -14.23 7.31
C ALA A 41 -5.56 -15.56 7.40
N SER A 42 -5.11 -16.55 8.15
CA SER A 42 -5.84 -17.79 8.43
C SER A 42 -6.77 -17.65 9.65
N ASN A 43 -6.53 -16.66 10.51
CA ASN A 43 -7.27 -16.44 11.74
C ASN A 43 -8.52 -15.59 11.51
N GLU A 44 -9.67 -16.25 11.41
CA GLU A 44 -10.97 -15.58 11.16
C GLU A 44 -11.28 -14.51 12.22
N THR A 45 -10.96 -14.74 13.49
CA THR A 45 -11.21 -13.80 14.59
C THR A 45 -10.39 -12.54 14.44
N ALA A 46 -9.08 -12.67 14.13
CA ALA A 46 -8.18 -11.54 13.92
C ALA A 46 -8.61 -10.70 12.69
N VAL A 47 -8.95 -11.37 11.59
CA VAL A 47 -9.39 -10.68 10.37
C VAL A 47 -10.72 -9.96 10.56
N ARG A 48 -11.69 -10.55 11.26
CA ARG A 48 -12.96 -9.89 11.60
C ARG A 48 -12.74 -8.69 12.53
N LYS A 49 -11.89 -8.82 13.55
CA LYS A 49 -11.50 -7.70 14.43
C LYS A 49 -10.95 -6.54 13.60
N LEU A 50 -10.02 -6.82 12.68
CA LEU A 50 -9.43 -5.80 11.81
C LEU A 50 -10.48 -5.15 10.89
N ARG A 51 -11.44 -5.92 10.34
CA ARG A 51 -12.55 -5.39 9.54
C ARG A 51 -13.43 -4.42 10.32
N GLN A 52 -13.78 -4.78 11.54
CA GLN A 52 -14.59 -3.93 12.43
C GLN A 52 -13.85 -2.62 12.74
N LEU A 53 -12.59 -2.70 13.16
CA LEU A 53 -11.77 -1.53 13.46
C LEU A 53 -11.64 -0.60 12.25
N LYS A 54 -11.40 -1.14 11.05
CA LYS A 54 -11.30 -0.34 9.82
C LYS A 54 -12.66 0.06 9.21
N ARG A 55 -13.78 -0.34 9.81
CA ARG A 55 -15.14 -0.13 9.25
C ARG A 55 -15.23 -0.56 7.77
N ARG A 56 -14.65 -1.71 7.47
CA ARG A 56 -14.49 -2.24 6.11
C ARG A 56 -15.19 -3.59 5.96
N PRO A 57 -16.55 -3.61 5.84
CA PRO A 57 -17.33 -4.85 5.91
C PRO A 57 -17.06 -5.81 4.75
N MET A 58 -16.98 -5.33 3.51
CA MET A 58 -16.95 -6.17 2.31
C MET A 58 -15.68 -6.06 1.46
N LYS A 59 -15.05 -4.87 1.40
CA LYS A 59 -13.88 -4.65 0.54
C LYS A 59 -12.76 -5.65 0.88
N PRO A 60 -12.24 -6.46 -0.07
CA PRO A 60 -11.20 -7.46 0.19
C PRO A 60 -9.93 -6.86 0.82
N PHE A 61 -9.28 -7.60 1.69
CA PHE A 61 -7.92 -7.32 2.12
C PHE A 61 -6.93 -7.95 1.14
N ALA A 62 -5.82 -7.27 0.91
CA ALA A 62 -4.65 -7.89 0.33
C ALA A 62 -3.92 -8.72 1.39
N VAL A 63 -3.26 -9.77 0.93
CA VAL A 63 -2.41 -10.62 1.78
C VAL A 63 -0.97 -10.61 1.28
N MET A 64 -0.05 -10.73 2.21
CA MET A 64 1.36 -10.98 1.92
C MET A 64 1.63 -12.45 2.16
N ALA A 65 2.08 -13.16 1.13
CA ALA A 65 2.49 -14.55 1.23
C ALA A 65 3.97 -14.64 1.62
N LYS A 66 4.32 -15.62 2.44
CA LYS A 66 5.71 -15.89 2.85
C LYS A 66 6.64 -16.08 1.64
N ASN A 67 6.17 -16.79 0.62
CA ASN A 67 6.91 -17.09 -0.61
C ASN A 67 5.94 -17.55 -1.72
N LEU A 68 6.47 -17.78 -2.93
CA LEU A 68 5.70 -18.27 -4.07
C LEU A 68 5.09 -19.68 -3.85
N GLU A 69 5.73 -20.52 -3.05
CA GLU A 69 5.19 -21.85 -2.73
C GLU A 69 3.87 -21.73 -1.97
N ALA A 70 3.80 -20.86 -0.96
CA ALA A 70 2.57 -20.56 -0.26
C ALA A 70 1.49 -20.04 -1.23
N VAL A 71 1.83 -19.11 -2.13
CA VAL A 71 0.87 -18.60 -3.13
C VAL A 71 0.28 -19.73 -3.97
N ARG A 72 1.11 -20.66 -4.46
CA ARG A 72 0.68 -21.80 -5.29
C ARG A 72 -0.21 -22.81 -4.56
N LYS A 73 -0.16 -22.86 -3.23
CA LYS A 73 -1.09 -23.69 -2.45
C LYS A 73 -2.51 -23.11 -2.49
N GLU A 74 -2.65 -21.79 -2.49
CA GLU A 74 -3.92 -21.09 -2.31
C GLU A 74 -4.54 -20.56 -3.61
N CYS A 75 -3.69 -20.20 -4.59
CA CYS A 75 -4.11 -19.52 -5.81
C CYS A 75 -3.62 -20.23 -7.09
N GLU A 76 -4.38 -20.04 -8.16
CA GLU A 76 -3.90 -20.32 -9.51
C GLU A 76 -2.90 -19.25 -9.94
N VAL A 77 -1.73 -19.66 -10.43
CA VAL A 77 -0.66 -18.72 -10.75
C VAL A 77 0.03 -19.13 -12.06
N SER A 78 -0.10 -18.30 -13.10
CA SER A 78 0.59 -18.51 -14.37
C SER A 78 2.08 -18.18 -14.28
N ALA A 79 2.85 -18.54 -15.32
CA ALA A 79 4.27 -18.20 -15.40
C ALA A 79 4.49 -16.67 -15.41
N GLU A 80 3.67 -15.92 -16.15
CA GLU A 80 3.76 -14.46 -16.21
C GLU A 80 3.40 -13.80 -14.88
N GLN A 81 2.35 -14.29 -14.21
CA GLN A 81 1.99 -13.85 -12.85
C GLN A 81 3.11 -14.14 -11.85
N THR A 82 3.75 -15.30 -11.95
CA THR A 82 4.94 -15.65 -11.14
C THR A 82 6.06 -14.63 -11.35
N ARG A 83 6.38 -14.30 -12.62
CA ARG A 83 7.43 -13.33 -12.97
C ARG A 83 7.16 -11.94 -12.38
N ILE A 84 5.91 -11.50 -12.38
CA ILE A 84 5.52 -10.20 -11.80
C ILE A 84 5.59 -10.24 -10.28
N LEU A 85 5.06 -11.27 -9.63
CA LEU A 85 5.09 -11.41 -8.17
C LEU A 85 6.52 -11.47 -7.64
N ASP A 86 7.41 -12.16 -8.33
CA ASP A 86 8.81 -12.32 -7.91
C ASP A 86 9.73 -11.19 -8.41
N GLY A 87 9.23 -10.32 -9.28
CA GLY A 87 9.93 -9.11 -9.71
C GLY A 87 10.22 -8.14 -8.56
N HIS A 88 11.10 -7.15 -8.76
CA HIS A 88 11.46 -6.20 -7.70
C HIS A 88 10.35 -5.25 -7.32
N GLN A 89 9.37 -5.03 -8.19
CA GLN A 89 8.24 -4.16 -7.90
C GLN A 89 7.27 -4.77 -6.87
N LYS A 90 7.11 -6.10 -6.89
CA LYS A 90 6.25 -6.88 -5.98
C LYS A 90 4.89 -6.21 -5.72
N PRO A 91 4.07 -5.99 -6.78
CA PRO A 91 2.75 -5.40 -6.63
C PRO A 91 1.80 -6.36 -5.91
N ILE A 92 0.66 -5.84 -5.47
CA ILE A 92 -0.51 -6.68 -5.19
C ILE A 92 -1.05 -7.17 -6.52
N LEU A 93 -1.05 -8.47 -6.73
CA LEU A 93 -1.61 -9.12 -7.91
C LEU A 93 -2.92 -9.81 -7.54
N LEU A 94 -3.99 -9.54 -8.28
CA LEU A 94 -5.28 -10.20 -8.09
C LEU A 94 -5.22 -11.59 -8.71
N LEU A 95 -5.30 -12.63 -7.88
CA LEU A 95 -5.21 -14.03 -8.28
C LEU A 95 -6.50 -14.78 -8.00
N ASP A 96 -6.86 -15.71 -8.88
CA ASP A 96 -7.98 -16.63 -8.69
C ASP A 96 -7.63 -17.63 -7.58
N LYS A 97 -8.52 -17.75 -6.58
CA LYS A 97 -8.40 -18.75 -5.52
C LYS A 97 -8.69 -20.14 -6.08
N LYS A 98 -7.91 -21.14 -5.67
CA LYS A 98 -8.20 -22.53 -5.96
C LYS A 98 -9.50 -22.97 -5.30
N LYS A 99 -10.21 -23.92 -5.90
CA LYS A 99 -11.44 -24.49 -5.33
C LYS A 99 -11.21 -25.19 -3.99
N GLU A 100 -10.06 -25.84 -3.86
CA GLU A 100 -9.61 -26.55 -2.66
C GLU A 100 -8.82 -25.69 -1.68
N ALA A 101 -8.67 -24.38 -1.95
CA ALA A 101 -7.96 -23.45 -1.08
C ALA A 101 -8.57 -23.38 0.32
N LYS A 102 -7.74 -23.48 1.36
CA LYS A 102 -8.19 -23.56 2.77
C LYS A 102 -7.34 -22.76 3.75
N ILE A 103 -6.28 -22.10 3.28
CA ILE A 103 -5.37 -21.37 4.18
C ILE A 103 -5.97 -20.04 4.58
N LEU A 104 -6.49 -19.28 3.59
CA LEU A 104 -7.08 -17.98 3.85
C LEU A 104 -8.49 -18.11 4.43
N CYS A 105 -8.74 -17.43 5.55
CA CYS A 105 -10.07 -17.41 6.12
C CYS A 105 -11.07 -16.63 5.23
N PRO A 106 -12.38 -16.96 5.27
CA PRO A 106 -13.40 -16.34 4.41
C PRO A 106 -13.45 -14.81 4.51
N SER A 107 -13.18 -14.26 5.68
CA SER A 107 -13.20 -12.83 5.92
C SER A 107 -12.04 -12.06 5.26
N VAL A 108 -11.05 -12.71 4.66
CA VAL A 108 -10.01 -11.99 3.86
C VAL A 108 -10.61 -11.36 2.61
N ALA A 109 -11.42 -12.11 1.86
CA ALA A 109 -12.06 -11.64 0.62
C ALA A 109 -13.48 -12.21 0.52
N PRO A 110 -14.46 -11.66 1.28
CA PRO A 110 -15.82 -12.20 1.37
C PRO A 110 -16.51 -12.23 -0.01
N GLY A 111 -16.98 -13.41 -0.42
CA GLY A 111 -17.71 -13.60 -1.68
C GLY A 111 -16.90 -13.30 -2.94
N ASN A 112 -15.60 -13.05 -2.87
CA ASN A 112 -14.78 -12.74 -4.03
C ASN A 112 -13.99 -13.98 -4.48
N PRO A 113 -14.04 -14.39 -5.76
CA PRO A 113 -13.25 -15.50 -6.27
C PRO A 113 -11.74 -15.19 -6.34
N LYS A 114 -11.38 -13.90 -6.38
CA LYS A 114 -9.98 -13.45 -6.38
C LYS A 114 -9.54 -12.95 -5.01
N VAL A 115 -8.24 -13.02 -4.77
CA VAL A 115 -7.57 -12.40 -3.65
C VAL A 115 -6.34 -11.61 -4.12
N GLY A 116 -6.11 -10.44 -3.54
CA GLY A 116 -4.89 -9.66 -3.80
C GLY A 116 -3.71 -10.24 -3.02
N VAL A 117 -2.68 -10.70 -3.72
CA VAL A 117 -1.48 -11.31 -3.12
C VAL A 117 -0.25 -10.51 -3.49
N MET A 118 0.65 -10.32 -2.53
CA MET A 118 2.00 -9.77 -2.75
C MET A 118 3.05 -10.58 -1.99
N LEU A 119 4.30 -10.44 -2.37
CA LEU A 119 5.46 -11.00 -1.65
C LEU A 119 6.17 -9.92 -0.83
N PRO A 120 6.96 -10.29 0.20
CA PRO A 120 7.75 -9.35 0.98
C PRO A 120 8.69 -8.53 0.08
N TYR A 121 8.68 -7.21 0.25
CA TYR A 121 9.48 -6.26 -0.53
C TYR A 121 10.36 -5.36 0.36
N ALA A 122 10.18 -5.44 1.67
CA ALA A 122 10.96 -4.68 2.64
C ALA A 122 11.65 -5.61 3.65
N PRO A 123 12.84 -5.28 4.16
CA PRO A 123 13.56 -6.10 5.13
C PRO A 123 12.73 -6.46 6.36
N VAL A 124 11.94 -5.52 6.89
CA VAL A 124 11.06 -5.77 8.03
C VAL A 124 10.04 -6.89 7.77
N GLN A 125 9.50 -6.94 6.57
CA GLN A 125 8.51 -7.96 6.18
C GLN A 125 9.16 -9.34 6.07
N LEU A 126 10.38 -9.41 5.51
CA LEU A 126 11.17 -10.63 5.50
C LEU A 126 11.46 -11.11 6.94
N LEU A 127 11.89 -10.22 7.81
CA LEU A 127 12.14 -10.52 9.22
C LEU A 127 10.88 -11.02 9.95
N ILE A 128 9.71 -10.46 9.65
CA ILE A 128 8.45 -10.95 10.23
C ILE A 128 8.22 -12.43 9.85
N PHE A 129 8.50 -12.84 8.61
CA PHE A 129 8.31 -14.24 8.20
C PHE A 129 9.43 -15.19 8.63
N THR A 130 10.68 -14.74 8.64
CA THR A 130 11.85 -15.63 8.66
C THR A 130 12.81 -15.40 9.82
N TYR A 131 12.47 -14.53 10.79
CA TYR A 131 13.36 -14.26 11.91
C TYR A 131 13.58 -15.51 12.78
N ASP A 132 14.84 -15.80 13.10
CA ASP A 132 15.23 -16.98 13.88
C ASP A 132 15.06 -16.73 15.39
N ASP A 133 13.83 -16.91 15.86
CA ASP A 133 13.43 -16.81 17.28
C ASP A 133 12.57 -18.00 17.75
N GLY A 134 12.48 -19.05 16.93
CA GLY A 134 11.68 -20.25 17.23
C GLY A 134 10.17 -20.06 17.09
N ILE A 135 9.68 -18.90 16.66
CA ILE A 135 8.25 -18.66 16.45
C ILE A 135 7.87 -19.08 15.03
N GLU A 136 6.91 -19.98 14.90
CA GLU A 136 6.33 -20.34 13.62
C GLU A 136 5.31 -19.28 13.17
N MET A 137 5.53 -18.73 11.98
CA MET A 137 4.65 -17.71 11.40
C MET A 137 3.71 -18.31 10.36
N PRO A 138 2.46 -17.82 10.27
CA PRO A 138 1.53 -18.26 9.23
C PRO A 138 2.08 -17.98 7.82
N GLU A 139 1.64 -18.78 6.84
CA GLU A 139 2.08 -18.64 5.45
C GLU A 139 1.57 -17.35 4.78
N PHE A 140 0.48 -16.77 5.30
CA PHE A 140 -0.12 -15.53 4.80
C PHE A 140 -0.44 -14.58 5.95
N LEU A 141 -0.13 -13.33 5.74
CA LEU A 141 -0.53 -12.23 6.62
C LEU A 141 -1.45 -11.26 5.86
N VAL A 142 -2.56 -10.84 6.47
CA VAL A 142 -3.25 -9.65 5.97
C VAL A 142 -2.26 -8.49 6.00
N MET A 143 -2.23 -7.71 4.91
CA MET A 143 -1.39 -6.52 4.83
C MET A 143 -2.23 -5.40 4.21
N THR A 144 -2.74 -4.52 5.04
CA THR A 144 -3.58 -3.40 4.61
C THR A 144 -2.98 -2.07 5.05
N SER A 145 -3.22 -0.99 4.29
CA SER A 145 -2.71 0.34 4.62
C SER A 145 -3.04 0.75 6.06
N GLY A 146 -2.04 1.28 6.76
CA GLY A 146 -2.17 1.85 8.11
C GLY A 146 -2.72 3.27 8.02
N ASN A 147 -4.04 3.39 8.02
CA ASN A 147 -4.77 4.66 7.98
C ASN A 147 -6.20 4.47 8.50
N THR A 148 -6.83 5.55 8.92
CA THR A 148 -8.28 5.63 9.03
C THR A 148 -8.91 5.71 7.63
N SER A 149 -10.21 5.38 7.51
CA SER A 149 -10.88 5.36 6.21
C SER A 149 -10.85 6.75 5.56
N GLY A 150 -10.42 6.85 4.31
CA GLY A 150 -10.31 8.10 3.55
C GLY A 150 -8.99 8.86 3.75
N ALA A 151 -8.29 8.67 4.87
CA ALA A 151 -7.02 9.33 5.14
C ALA A 151 -5.86 8.74 4.34
N PRO A 152 -4.77 9.50 4.12
CA PRO A 152 -3.55 8.96 3.55
C PRO A 152 -2.90 7.96 4.51
N ILE A 153 -2.07 7.06 3.97
CA ILE A 153 -1.32 6.09 4.78
C ILE A 153 -0.36 6.81 5.76
N CYS A 154 -0.34 6.40 7.03
CA CYS A 154 0.59 6.94 8.02
C CYS A 154 2.03 6.66 7.61
N ARG A 155 2.92 7.66 7.68
CA ARG A 155 4.33 7.53 7.25
C ARG A 155 5.35 7.67 8.36
N ASP A 156 5.02 8.35 9.43
CA ASP A 156 5.90 8.54 10.59
C ASP A 156 5.27 8.03 11.89
N ASP A 157 6.07 7.95 12.92
CA ASP A 157 5.67 7.34 14.18
C ASP A 157 4.61 8.16 14.91
N GLN A 158 4.64 9.49 14.79
CA GLN A 158 3.66 10.37 15.44
C GLN A 158 2.28 10.22 14.80
N GLU A 159 2.23 10.21 13.45
CA GLU A 159 0.99 9.91 12.72
C GLU A 159 0.45 8.52 13.09
N ALA A 160 1.33 7.51 13.12
CA ALA A 160 0.95 6.14 13.45
C ALA A 160 0.41 6.01 14.88
N GLU A 161 1.06 6.61 15.86
CA GLU A 161 0.62 6.60 17.25
C GLU A 161 -0.74 7.29 17.42
N ALA A 162 -0.91 8.45 16.80
CA ALA A 162 -2.16 9.22 16.88
C ALA A 162 -3.34 8.50 16.20
N GLU A 163 -3.11 7.87 15.02
CA GLU A 163 -4.19 7.34 14.20
C GLU A 163 -4.41 5.83 14.35
N LEU A 164 -3.35 5.05 14.67
CA LEU A 164 -3.41 3.59 14.66
C LEU A 164 -3.41 2.93 16.03
N SER A 165 -3.24 3.67 17.13
CA SER A 165 -3.21 3.11 18.48
C SER A 165 -4.47 2.30 18.83
N GLY A 166 -5.62 2.68 18.31
CA GLY A 166 -6.88 1.94 18.48
C GLY A 166 -7.07 0.76 17.51
N PHE A 167 -6.15 0.53 16.54
CA PHE A 167 -6.28 -0.49 15.50
C PHE A 167 -5.36 -1.69 15.69
N CYS A 168 -4.36 -1.59 16.54
CA CYS A 168 -3.33 -2.61 16.69
C CYS A 168 -2.91 -2.80 18.15
N ASP A 169 -2.35 -3.96 18.43
CA ASP A 169 -1.87 -4.34 19.76
C ASP A 169 -0.41 -3.89 20.00
N CYS A 170 0.35 -3.65 18.92
CA CYS A 170 1.67 -2.99 18.95
C CYS A 170 2.05 -2.41 17.59
N MET A 171 3.08 -1.54 17.58
CA MET A 171 3.57 -0.87 16.37
C MET A 171 5.08 -1.09 16.22
N LEU A 172 5.48 -1.83 15.18
CA LEU A 172 6.88 -2.09 14.85
C LEU A 172 7.39 -1.03 13.87
N SER A 173 8.37 -0.25 14.28
CA SER A 173 8.95 0.86 13.51
C SER A 173 10.45 0.74 13.31
N HIS A 174 10.99 1.66 12.51
CA HIS A 174 12.41 1.87 12.27
C HIS A 174 12.70 3.37 12.04
N ASP A 175 13.94 3.76 12.17
CA ASP A 175 14.43 5.14 12.11
C ASP A 175 14.50 5.74 10.69
N ARG A 176 14.39 4.92 9.64
CA ARG A 176 14.38 5.41 8.26
C ARG A 176 13.16 6.28 8.00
N LYS A 177 13.39 7.53 7.57
CA LYS A 177 12.31 8.47 7.23
C LYS A 177 11.67 8.10 5.88
N ILE A 178 10.33 8.02 5.87
CA ILE A 178 9.56 7.91 4.64
C ILE A 178 9.34 9.33 4.10
N ARG A 179 9.90 9.62 2.95
CA ARG A 179 9.83 10.96 2.32
C ARG A 179 8.54 11.17 1.53
N ILE A 180 8.12 10.17 0.78
CA ILE A 180 6.91 10.17 -0.04
C ILE A 180 6.07 8.98 0.39
N ARG A 181 4.77 9.21 0.65
CA ARG A 181 3.81 8.12 0.88
C ARG A 181 3.65 7.33 -0.41
N ALA A 182 3.61 6.02 -0.30
CA ALA A 182 3.40 5.15 -1.44
C ALA A 182 2.59 3.93 -1.03
N ASP A 183 1.33 3.91 -1.42
CA ASP A 183 0.49 2.71 -1.35
C ASP A 183 1.04 1.60 -2.25
N ASP A 184 0.60 0.37 -2.03
CA ASP A 184 0.98 -0.73 -2.90
C ASP A 184 0.30 -0.62 -4.27
N SER A 185 1.05 -0.88 -5.33
CA SER A 185 0.49 -1.04 -6.68
C SER A 185 -0.42 -2.23 -6.74
N VAL A 186 -1.47 -2.15 -7.54
CA VAL A 186 -2.45 -3.25 -7.73
C VAL A 186 -2.57 -3.53 -9.22
N MET A 187 -2.44 -4.80 -9.57
CA MET A 187 -2.55 -5.30 -10.94
C MET A 187 -3.53 -6.47 -11.04
N ASP A 188 -4.10 -6.62 -12.20
CA ASP A 188 -4.88 -7.81 -12.59
C ASP A 188 -4.48 -8.21 -14.01
N PHE A 189 -5.09 -9.27 -14.53
CA PHE A 189 -4.92 -9.78 -15.87
C PHE A 189 -6.25 -9.79 -16.61
N TYR A 190 -6.20 -9.37 -17.86
CA TYR A 190 -7.28 -9.54 -18.82
C TYR A 190 -6.71 -10.19 -20.08
N GLU A 191 -7.28 -11.33 -20.51
CA GLU A 191 -6.79 -12.11 -21.65
C GLU A 191 -5.25 -12.33 -21.60
N ASP A 192 -4.75 -12.80 -20.47
CA ASP A 192 -3.33 -13.04 -20.18
C ASP A 192 -2.42 -11.82 -20.28
N ARG A 193 -2.97 -10.62 -20.37
CA ARG A 193 -2.23 -9.36 -20.38
C ARG A 193 -2.36 -8.65 -19.04
N PRO A 194 -1.25 -8.26 -18.42
CA PRO A 194 -1.29 -7.50 -17.18
C PRO A 194 -1.81 -6.08 -17.41
N TYR A 195 -2.68 -5.60 -16.54
CA TYR A 195 -3.08 -4.20 -16.52
C TYR A 195 -3.04 -3.63 -15.10
N MET A 196 -2.74 -2.33 -15.00
CA MET A 196 -2.56 -1.64 -13.75
C MET A 196 -3.88 -1.04 -13.28
N ILE A 197 -4.37 -1.48 -12.10
CA ILE A 197 -5.54 -0.89 -11.43
C ILE A 197 -5.13 0.31 -10.58
N ARG A 198 -3.99 0.21 -9.89
CA ARG A 198 -3.36 1.31 -9.13
C ARG A 198 -1.88 1.30 -9.41
N ARG A 199 -1.35 2.47 -9.83
CA ARG A 199 0.07 2.66 -10.04
C ARG A 199 0.66 3.43 -8.86
N SER A 200 1.54 2.82 -8.10
CA SER A 200 2.15 3.41 -6.91
C SER A 200 3.51 2.76 -6.64
N ARG A 201 3.78 2.25 -5.45
CA ARG A 201 5.06 1.66 -5.05
C ARG A 201 5.60 0.66 -6.10
N GLY A 202 6.86 0.82 -6.45
CA GLY A 202 7.57 -0.01 -7.41
C GLY A 202 7.40 0.39 -8.88
N TYR A 203 6.39 1.21 -9.20
CA TYR A 203 6.10 1.67 -10.55
C TYR A 203 6.12 3.19 -10.69
N ALA A 204 5.69 3.93 -9.68
CA ALA A 204 5.81 5.39 -9.65
C ALA A 204 7.10 5.79 -8.89
N PRO A 205 7.78 6.88 -9.29
CA PRO A 205 7.48 7.79 -10.41
C PRO A 205 8.22 7.42 -11.72
N LEU A 206 8.41 6.15 -12.03
CA LEU A 206 9.08 5.76 -13.28
C LEU A 206 8.33 6.35 -14.47
N PRO A 207 9.03 6.99 -15.42
CA PRO A 207 8.38 7.63 -16.55
C PRO A 207 7.89 6.62 -17.60
N PHE A 208 6.93 7.05 -18.38
CA PHE A 208 6.69 6.50 -19.71
C PHE A 208 6.93 7.58 -20.76
N MET A 209 7.27 7.16 -21.97
CA MET A 209 7.57 8.05 -23.07
C MET A 209 6.43 8.05 -24.08
N VAL A 210 6.14 9.21 -24.66
CA VAL A 210 5.21 9.34 -25.77
C VAL A 210 5.97 9.69 -27.06
N SER A 211 5.45 9.26 -28.20
CA SER A 211 6.05 9.52 -29.50
C SER A 211 5.78 10.95 -30.00
N THR A 212 4.72 11.59 -29.49
CA THR A 212 4.39 12.96 -29.88
C THR A 212 5.34 13.94 -29.20
N PRO A 213 6.04 14.78 -29.93
CA PRO A 213 6.91 15.79 -29.34
C PRO A 213 6.07 16.82 -28.58
N TYR A 214 6.39 16.99 -27.31
CA TYR A 214 5.86 18.03 -26.45
C TYR A 214 7.03 18.91 -25.98
N ARG A 215 6.82 20.20 -25.84
CA ARG A 215 7.81 21.11 -25.28
C ARG A 215 7.25 21.79 -24.05
N GLY A 216 8.08 21.88 -23.02
CA GLY A 216 7.74 22.54 -21.77
C GLY A 216 7.51 21.57 -20.61
N GLN A 217 7.03 22.12 -19.52
CA GLN A 217 6.83 21.41 -18.27
C GLN A 217 5.38 21.59 -17.83
N VAL A 218 4.69 20.48 -17.59
CA VAL A 218 3.27 20.45 -17.22
C VAL A 218 3.04 19.65 -15.97
N LEU A 219 2.24 20.18 -15.06
CA LEU A 219 1.63 19.44 -13.96
C LEU A 219 0.17 19.16 -14.32
N ALA A 220 -0.21 17.88 -14.44
CA ALA A 220 -1.59 17.46 -14.65
C ALA A 220 -2.12 16.82 -13.36
N ILE A 221 -3.08 17.50 -12.70
CA ILE A 221 -3.72 17.01 -11.48
C ILE A 221 -4.95 16.22 -11.87
N GLY A 222 -5.04 14.95 -11.39
CA GLY A 222 -6.16 14.07 -11.65
C GLY A 222 -7.44 14.46 -10.89
N GLY A 223 -8.48 13.64 -11.06
CA GLY A 223 -9.76 13.84 -10.40
C GLY A 223 -9.73 13.71 -8.88
N GLU A 224 -10.83 14.05 -8.23
CA GLU A 224 -10.97 14.02 -6.78
C GLU A 224 -10.84 12.60 -6.21
N LEU A 225 -11.57 11.63 -6.80
CA LEU A 225 -11.55 10.24 -6.35
C LEU A 225 -10.31 9.51 -6.84
N LYS A 226 -9.66 8.78 -5.93
CA LYS A 226 -8.45 7.98 -6.22
C LYS A 226 -7.38 8.79 -6.93
N ASN A 227 -7.19 10.02 -6.47
CA ASN A 227 -6.30 10.99 -7.08
C ASN A 227 -4.88 10.44 -7.31
N SER A 228 -4.33 10.82 -8.42
CA SER A 228 -2.92 10.83 -8.77
C SER A 228 -2.67 11.98 -9.73
N PHE A 229 -1.46 12.47 -9.80
CA PHE A 229 -1.07 13.52 -10.74
C PHE A 229 0.05 13.00 -11.66
N CYS A 230 0.40 13.80 -12.66
CA CYS A 230 1.50 13.49 -13.57
C CYS A 230 2.31 14.76 -13.86
N ILE A 231 3.63 14.65 -13.84
CA ILE A 231 4.52 15.70 -14.33
C ILE A 231 5.02 15.29 -15.73
N GLY A 232 4.77 16.14 -16.72
CA GLY A 232 5.26 15.98 -18.08
C GLY A 232 6.44 16.90 -18.34
N VAL A 233 7.52 16.34 -18.87
CA VAL A 233 8.72 17.10 -19.31
C VAL A 233 9.14 16.57 -20.67
N ASP A 234 9.04 17.40 -21.69
CA ASP A 234 9.28 17.02 -23.07
C ASP A 234 8.41 15.80 -23.48
N ASN A 235 9.03 14.68 -23.83
CA ASN A 235 8.33 13.45 -24.19
C ASN A 235 8.23 12.42 -23.03
N ARG A 236 8.61 12.81 -21.80
CA ARG A 236 8.59 11.95 -20.62
C ARG A 236 7.48 12.36 -19.67
N PHE A 237 6.70 11.39 -19.25
CA PHE A 237 5.58 11.58 -18.33
C PHE A 237 5.82 10.76 -17.07
N TYR A 238 5.84 11.43 -15.92
CA TYR A 238 6.13 10.89 -14.60
C TYR A 238 4.85 10.85 -13.76
N PRO A 239 4.08 9.75 -13.78
CA PRO A 239 2.92 9.62 -12.90
C PRO A 239 3.35 9.56 -11.45
N SER A 240 2.60 10.24 -10.59
CA SER A 240 2.81 10.17 -9.14
C SER A 240 2.46 8.80 -8.58
N PRO A 241 2.91 8.47 -7.35
CA PRO A 241 2.24 7.49 -6.54
C PRO A 241 0.75 7.84 -6.37
N TYR A 242 -0.07 6.83 -6.07
CA TYR A 242 -1.46 7.04 -5.68
C TYR A 242 -1.54 7.96 -4.45
N VAL A 243 -2.38 8.98 -4.52
CA VAL A 243 -2.56 9.97 -3.45
C VAL A 243 -3.77 9.61 -2.59
N GLY A 244 -4.93 9.40 -3.20
CA GLY A 244 -6.17 9.05 -2.52
C GLY A 244 -7.33 9.99 -2.84
N ASP A 245 -8.37 9.96 -2.03
CA ASP A 245 -9.56 10.78 -2.22
C ASP A 245 -9.36 12.16 -1.59
N LEU A 246 -9.54 13.23 -2.35
CA LEU A 246 -9.25 14.62 -1.93
C LEU A 246 -10.34 15.23 -1.04
N GLU A 247 -11.38 14.49 -0.70
CA GLU A 247 -12.39 14.90 0.29
C GLU A 247 -11.76 15.13 1.68
N ASP A 248 -10.70 14.38 2.02
CA ASP A 248 -9.97 14.53 3.28
C ASP A 248 -8.85 15.57 3.14
N LEU A 249 -8.87 16.62 3.97
CA LEU A 249 -7.85 17.68 3.98
C LEU A 249 -6.42 17.14 4.15
N ARG A 250 -6.24 16.01 4.87
CA ARG A 250 -4.92 15.36 5.01
C ARG A 250 -4.42 14.82 3.67
N THR A 251 -5.34 14.34 2.82
CA THR A 251 -5.01 13.87 1.46
C THR A 251 -4.63 15.04 0.54
N VAL A 252 -5.31 16.20 0.67
CA VAL A 252 -4.93 17.43 -0.05
C VAL A 252 -3.54 17.90 0.36
N LYS A 253 -3.22 17.88 1.66
CA LYS A 253 -1.87 18.19 2.15
C LYS A 253 -0.84 17.21 1.60
N ALA A 254 -1.16 15.91 1.58
CA ALA A 254 -0.29 14.87 1.01
C ALA A 254 -0.06 15.06 -0.50
N LEU A 255 -1.09 15.49 -1.24
CA LEU A 255 -0.97 15.87 -2.67
C LEU A 255 0.05 16.99 -2.84
N ARG A 256 -0.14 18.13 -2.15
CA ARG A 256 0.77 19.30 -2.22
C ARG A 256 2.22 18.91 -1.87
N GLU A 257 2.41 18.16 -0.79
CA GLU A 257 3.75 17.68 -0.41
C GLU A 257 4.37 16.76 -1.49
N THR A 258 3.58 15.89 -2.09
CA THR A 258 4.09 14.94 -3.09
C THR A 258 4.43 15.65 -4.39
N VAL A 259 3.63 16.64 -4.81
CA VAL A 259 3.93 17.52 -5.96
C VAL A 259 5.29 18.19 -5.75
N GLY A 260 5.46 18.98 -4.68
CA GLY A 260 6.72 19.70 -4.44
C GLY A 260 7.94 18.78 -4.29
N ARG A 261 7.76 17.55 -3.75
CA ARG A 261 8.85 16.56 -3.69
C ARG A 261 9.20 15.99 -5.07
N MET A 262 8.21 15.77 -5.93
CA MET A 262 8.46 15.28 -7.29
C MET A 262 9.08 16.38 -8.16
N GLU A 263 8.65 17.64 -8.02
CA GLU A 263 9.29 18.80 -8.66
C GLU A 263 10.77 18.88 -8.29
N THR A 264 11.08 18.78 -6.99
CA THR A 264 12.47 18.75 -6.51
C THR A 264 13.25 17.55 -7.04
N LEU A 265 12.63 16.34 -7.04
CA LEU A 265 13.29 15.12 -7.50
C LEU A 265 13.59 15.13 -9.00
N LEU A 266 12.71 15.71 -9.79
CA LEU A 266 12.81 15.77 -11.25
C LEU A 266 13.50 17.04 -11.74
N GLU A 267 13.82 17.98 -10.83
CA GLU A 267 14.41 19.30 -11.13
C GLU A 267 13.56 20.07 -12.16
N VAL A 268 12.24 20.17 -11.88
CA VAL A 268 11.26 20.81 -12.79
C VAL A 268 10.44 21.87 -12.07
N GLU A 269 10.04 22.89 -12.81
CA GLU A 269 9.13 23.95 -12.39
C GLU A 269 7.99 24.04 -13.43
N PRO A 270 6.86 23.35 -13.25
CA PRO A 270 5.78 23.33 -14.23
C PRO A 270 5.24 24.73 -14.54
N GLU A 271 5.23 25.11 -15.81
CA GLU A 271 4.70 26.38 -16.31
C GLU A 271 3.19 26.32 -16.59
N ILE A 272 2.67 25.11 -16.80
CA ILE A 272 1.28 24.85 -17.12
C ILE A 272 0.71 23.86 -16.10
N VAL A 273 -0.45 24.19 -15.56
CA VAL A 273 -1.22 23.28 -14.69
C VAL A 273 -2.52 22.90 -15.37
N CYS A 274 -2.73 21.59 -15.54
CA CYS A 274 -3.99 21.03 -16.04
C CYS A 274 -4.72 20.37 -14.87
N CYS A 275 -6.01 20.61 -14.74
CA CYS A 275 -6.85 20.00 -13.71
C CYS A 275 -8.11 19.37 -14.31
N ASP A 276 -8.74 18.46 -13.55
CA ASP A 276 -10.03 17.92 -13.87
C ASP A 276 -11.12 18.99 -13.73
N MET A 277 -12.05 19.02 -14.66
CA MET A 277 -13.18 19.95 -14.65
C MET A 277 -14.47 19.33 -14.11
N HIS A 278 -14.42 18.14 -13.57
CA HIS A 278 -15.60 17.51 -12.95
C HIS A 278 -16.05 18.37 -11.74
N PRO A 279 -17.37 18.63 -11.59
CA PRO A 279 -17.88 19.56 -10.56
C PRO A 279 -17.43 19.23 -9.13
N VAL A 280 -17.37 17.94 -8.79
CA VAL A 280 -16.93 17.50 -7.45
C VAL A 280 -15.44 17.78 -7.25
N SER A 281 -14.58 17.41 -8.21
CA SER A 281 -13.15 17.67 -8.17
C SER A 281 -12.84 19.16 -8.04
N TYR A 282 -13.52 19.98 -8.85
CA TYR A 282 -13.36 21.42 -8.84
C TYR A 282 -13.78 22.06 -7.53
N THR A 283 -14.90 21.64 -6.95
CA THR A 283 -15.41 22.18 -5.68
C THR A 283 -14.46 21.86 -4.54
N HIS A 284 -13.97 20.62 -4.42
CA HIS A 284 -13.06 20.22 -3.35
C HIS A 284 -11.68 20.86 -3.48
N LEU A 285 -11.10 20.92 -4.67
CA LEU A 285 -9.82 21.57 -4.88
C LEU A 285 -9.88 23.06 -4.56
N ARG A 286 -10.93 23.80 -5.03
CA ARG A 286 -11.09 25.22 -4.76
C ARG A 286 -11.46 25.57 -3.33
N ALA A 287 -12.26 24.73 -2.65
CA ALA A 287 -12.62 24.97 -1.25
C ALA A 287 -11.39 25.06 -0.32
N HIS A 288 -10.27 24.46 -0.74
CA HIS A 288 -9.02 24.44 0.02
C HIS A 288 -7.98 25.47 -0.47
N GLU A 289 -8.27 26.23 -1.53
CA GLU A 289 -7.37 27.30 -2.02
C GLU A 289 -7.65 28.67 -1.38
N THR A 290 -8.70 28.79 -0.56
CA THR A 290 -9.15 30.07 0.02
C THR A 290 -8.72 30.28 1.47
N GLU A 291 -7.76 29.49 1.99
CA GLU A 291 -7.13 29.72 3.30
C GLU A 291 -5.67 30.16 3.17
#